data_d436cb6ef0f5ba231872aae73d1b7c5c
#
_entry.id   d436cb6ef0f5ba231872aae73d1b7c5c
#
_cell.length_a   1.000
_cell.length_b   1.000
_cell.length_c   1.000
_cell.angle_alpha   90.00
_cell.angle_beta   90.00
_cell.angle_gamma   90.00
#
_symmetry.space_group_name_H-M   'P 1'
#
loop_
_entity.id
_entity.type
_entity.pdbx_description
1 polymer ?
#
loop_
_entity_poly.entity_id
_entity_poly.type
_entity_poly.pdbx_seq_one_letter_code
_entity_poly.pdbx_strand_id
1 'polypeptide(L)'
;MALSFREFHLFQILNGFSQENKRFPLDRYLSHYFRRHRAVGSKDRRMIADTVYDLIRWRAPLDHFSIYPPTWESRYFVYSQTAWRERAQAASLPPHIALSFPQSYYSFLVAALGREKAEEFCALSNESAPTVVRVNGLKTTRENLLKSWERLYPVSPTSHSPWGIRFHKKVNFFAMKEFKEGLFEIQDEGSQLLADLMEVEPGDQVLDYCSGSGGKTLAFACRMQKRGQIYLHDKRKEILAEAKKRLRRAGVQNAQLLCYDDPKKGQLKHTMDWVLVDLPCSGSGTLRRNPDMKWKFQREELEQLLAEQRNIFKEALTFLKPKGKIVYGTCSVFPQENEDQAAYFQKHLSLSLERLFQTFPLHEGMDGFFGARLTF
;
A
#
# COMPACT_ATOMS: atom_id res chain seq x y z
N MET A 1 -39.78 -3.51 -0.76
CA MET A 1 -39.31 -4.43 -1.81
C MET A 1 -38.32 -5.42 -1.22
N ALA A 2 -38.37 -6.68 -1.65
CA ALA A 2 -37.32 -7.65 -1.24
C ALA A 2 -36.00 -7.26 -1.89
N LEU A 3 -34.88 -7.35 -1.10
CA LEU A 3 -33.57 -7.08 -1.61
C LEU A 3 -33.16 -8.16 -2.64
N SER A 4 -32.50 -7.74 -3.71
CA SER A 4 -31.87 -8.69 -4.61
C SER A 4 -30.72 -9.43 -3.90
N PHE A 5 -30.29 -10.59 -4.42
CA PHE A 5 -29.19 -11.36 -3.86
C PHE A 5 -27.91 -10.51 -3.67
N ARG A 6 -27.59 -9.64 -4.62
CA ARG A 6 -26.42 -8.75 -4.54
C ARG A 6 -26.59 -7.66 -3.49
N GLU A 7 -27.75 -7.03 -3.42
CA GLU A 7 -28.04 -5.98 -2.42
C GLU A 7 -28.01 -6.56 -1.00
N PHE A 8 -28.56 -7.76 -0.80
CA PHE A 8 -28.46 -8.44 0.49
C PHE A 8 -27.00 -8.56 0.95
N HIS A 9 -26.11 -9.12 0.11
CA HIS A 9 -24.71 -9.27 0.45
C HIS A 9 -23.97 -7.93 0.56
N LEU A 10 -24.31 -6.94 -0.28
CA LEU A 10 -23.75 -5.59 -0.22
C LEU A 10 -24.01 -4.94 1.15
N PHE A 11 -25.25 -4.95 1.61
CA PHE A 11 -25.61 -4.33 2.89
C PHE A 11 -25.10 -5.13 4.10
N GLN A 12 -25.08 -6.46 4.02
CA GLN A 12 -24.43 -7.28 5.05
C GLN A 12 -22.94 -6.93 5.22
N ILE A 13 -22.22 -6.72 4.12
CA ILE A 13 -20.81 -6.30 4.15
C ILE A 13 -20.67 -4.91 4.75
N LEU A 14 -21.42 -3.92 4.27
CA LEU A 14 -21.27 -2.53 4.67
C LEU A 14 -21.68 -2.31 6.13
N ASN A 15 -22.78 -2.88 6.57
CA ASN A 15 -23.25 -2.79 7.95
C ASN A 15 -22.30 -3.52 8.90
N GLY A 16 -21.87 -4.74 8.53
CA GLY A 16 -20.91 -5.49 9.36
C GLY A 16 -19.55 -4.80 9.43
N PHE A 17 -19.00 -4.30 8.32
CA PHE A 17 -17.74 -3.57 8.32
C PHE A 17 -17.79 -2.29 9.16
N SER A 18 -18.95 -1.62 9.20
CA SER A 18 -19.13 -0.41 10.03
C SER A 18 -19.08 -0.70 11.53
N GLN A 19 -19.29 -1.94 11.96
CA GLN A 19 -19.22 -2.39 13.34
C GLN A 19 -17.81 -2.93 13.73
N GLU A 20 -16.95 -3.15 12.74
CA GLU A 20 -15.60 -3.65 12.99
C GLU A 20 -14.67 -2.61 13.62
N ASN A 21 -13.60 -3.10 14.23
CA ASN A 21 -12.54 -2.24 14.73
C ASN A 21 -12.02 -1.35 13.59
N LYS A 22 -11.89 -0.06 13.84
CA LYS A 22 -11.39 0.94 12.87
C LYS A 22 -10.11 0.53 12.16
N ARG A 23 -9.24 -0.24 12.82
CA ARG A 23 -7.96 -0.71 12.25
C ARG A 23 -8.08 -1.94 11.34
N PHE A 24 -9.28 -2.56 11.24
CA PHE A 24 -9.43 -3.73 10.37
C PHE A 24 -9.56 -3.30 8.91
N PRO A 25 -8.67 -3.76 7.98
CA PRO A 25 -8.68 -3.33 6.59
C PRO A 25 -9.89 -3.88 5.81
N LEU A 26 -10.45 -3.05 4.91
CA LEU A 26 -11.61 -3.41 4.09
C LEU A 26 -11.36 -4.64 3.20
N ASP A 27 -10.20 -4.71 2.57
CA ASP A 27 -9.80 -5.82 1.69
C ASP A 27 -9.79 -7.17 2.43
N ARG A 28 -9.31 -7.18 3.68
CA ARG A 28 -9.35 -8.35 4.55
C ARG A 28 -10.76 -8.71 4.96
N TYR A 29 -11.58 -7.71 5.29
CA TYR A 29 -12.99 -7.95 5.62
C TYR A 29 -13.73 -8.60 4.46
N LEU A 30 -13.61 -8.06 3.26
CA LEU A 30 -14.19 -8.64 2.04
C LEU A 30 -13.69 -10.06 1.78
N SER A 31 -12.39 -10.30 1.93
CA SER A 31 -11.80 -11.62 1.77
C SER A 31 -12.36 -12.64 2.77
N HIS A 32 -12.53 -12.26 4.05
CA HIS A 32 -13.15 -13.10 5.07
C HIS A 32 -14.62 -13.35 4.78
N TYR A 33 -15.37 -12.32 4.42
CA TYR A 33 -16.78 -12.43 4.10
C TYR A 33 -17.02 -13.42 2.96
N PHE A 34 -16.32 -13.27 1.83
CA PHE A 34 -16.52 -14.14 0.67
C PHE A 34 -16.02 -15.59 0.87
N ARG A 35 -15.08 -15.83 1.79
CA ARG A 35 -14.70 -17.20 2.17
C ARG A 35 -15.81 -17.92 2.93
N ARG A 36 -16.58 -17.21 3.74
CA ARG A 36 -17.73 -17.74 4.48
C ARG A 36 -18.99 -17.89 3.61
N HIS A 37 -19.14 -17.03 2.59
CA HIS A 37 -20.30 -17.02 1.70
C HIS A 37 -19.95 -17.57 0.32
N ARG A 38 -19.70 -18.87 0.26
CA ARG A 38 -19.24 -19.58 -0.96
C ARG A 38 -20.27 -19.56 -2.09
N ALA A 39 -21.56 -19.42 -1.78
CA ALA A 39 -22.63 -19.30 -2.76
C ALA A 39 -22.52 -18.03 -3.63
N VAL A 40 -21.80 -16.99 -3.19
CA VAL A 40 -21.55 -15.80 -3.99
C VAL A 40 -20.53 -16.15 -5.07
N GLY A 41 -20.97 -16.21 -6.32
CA GLY A 41 -20.15 -16.52 -7.49
C GLY A 41 -19.10 -15.43 -7.80
N SER A 42 -18.10 -15.75 -8.60
CA SER A 42 -16.98 -14.84 -8.90
C SER A 42 -17.41 -13.51 -9.52
N LYS A 43 -18.40 -13.53 -10.40
CA LYS A 43 -19.00 -12.33 -11.04
C LYS A 43 -19.67 -11.44 -10.00
N ASP A 44 -20.46 -12.04 -9.10
CA ASP A 44 -21.18 -11.30 -8.06
C ASP A 44 -20.20 -10.74 -7.02
N ARG A 45 -19.18 -11.52 -6.60
CA ARG A 45 -18.12 -11.04 -5.70
C ARG A 45 -17.46 -9.78 -6.24
N ARG A 46 -17.13 -9.78 -7.53
CA ARG A 46 -16.50 -8.62 -8.17
C ARG A 46 -17.42 -7.41 -8.16
N MET A 47 -18.68 -7.58 -8.58
CA MET A 47 -19.65 -6.47 -8.62
C MET A 47 -19.93 -5.91 -7.22
N ILE A 48 -20.14 -6.79 -6.23
CA ILE A 48 -20.37 -6.39 -4.84
C ILE A 48 -19.14 -5.64 -4.30
N ALA A 49 -17.94 -6.18 -4.48
CA ALA A 49 -16.71 -5.55 -4.01
C ALA A 49 -16.50 -4.16 -4.67
N ASP A 50 -16.62 -4.06 -5.99
CA ASP A 50 -16.48 -2.79 -6.70
C ASP A 50 -17.50 -1.75 -6.16
N THR A 51 -18.76 -2.15 -5.91
CA THR A 51 -19.78 -1.27 -5.33
C THR A 51 -19.47 -0.87 -3.88
N VAL A 52 -18.98 -1.80 -3.05
CA VAL A 52 -18.54 -1.49 -1.67
C VAL A 52 -17.43 -0.44 -1.67
N TYR A 53 -16.42 -0.63 -2.52
CA TYR A 53 -15.32 0.34 -2.65
C TYR A 53 -15.81 1.71 -3.10
N ASP A 54 -16.74 1.77 -4.06
CA ASP A 54 -17.28 3.04 -4.55
C ASP A 54 -18.15 3.75 -3.51
N LEU A 55 -19.01 3.04 -2.80
CA LEU A 55 -19.85 3.62 -1.73
C LEU A 55 -18.99 4.20 -0.59
N ILE A 56 -17.93 3.50 -0.22
CA ILE A 56 -16.99 4.01 0.80
C ILE A 56 -16.20 5.19 0.25
N ARG A 57 -15.74 5.11 -0.99
CA ARG A 57 -14.96 6.17 -1.66
C ARG A 57 -15.72 7.47 -1.75
N TRP A 58 -16.99 7.41 -2.15
CA TRP A 58 -17.83 8.57 -2.42
C TRP A 58 -18.85 8.87 -1.30
N ARG A 59 -18.54 8.43 -0.08
CA ARG A 59 -19.46 8.51 1.05
C ARG A 59 -19.97 9.92 1.33
N ALA A 60 -19.14 10.99 1.31
CA ALA A 60 -19.60 12.32 1.71
C ALA A 60 -20.65 12.93 0.75
N PRO A 61 -20.48 12.95 -0.58
CA PRO A 61 -21.55 13.42 -1.45
C PRO A 61 -22.79 12.50 -1.40
N LEU A 62 -22.61 11.20 -1.21
CA LEU A 62 -23.74 10.29 -1.02
C LEU A 62 -24.51 10.58 0.28
N ASP A 63 -23.82 10.89 1.38
CA ASP A 63 -24.43 11.34 2.64
C ASP A 63 -25.21 12.63 2.45
N HIS A 64 -24.64 13.60 1.71
CA HIS A 64 -25.27 14.90 1.45
C HIS A 64 -26.59 14.78 0.72
N PHE A 65 -26.72 13.85 -0.23
CA PHE A 65 -27.94 13.65 -1.01
C PHE A 65 -28.87 12.57 -0.44
N SER A 66 -28.48 11.89 0.64
CA SER A 66 -29.31 10.88 1.31
C SER A 66 -30.28 11.50 2.31
N ILE A 67 -31.33 10.73 2.65
CA ILE A 67 -32.24 11.06 3.75
C ILE A 67 -31.47 10.96 5.08
N TYR A 68 -31.62 11.95 5.93
CA TYR A 68 -30.93 12.00 7.24
C TYR A 68 -31.73 11.20 8.30
N PRO A 69 -31.06 10.42 9.17
CA PRO A 69 -29.65 10.06 9.14
C PRO A 69 -29.32 9.08 8.00
N PRO A 70 -28.18 9.27 7.30
CA PRO A 70 -27.84 8.45 6.14
C PRO A 70 -27.50 7.01 6.55
N THR A 71 -28.16 6.03 5.91
CA THR A 71 -27.88 4.59 6.01
C THR A 71 -27.12 4.10 4.78
N TRP A 72 -26.61 2.87 4.79
CA TRP A 72 -26.00 2.31 3.58
C TRP A 72 -27.02 2.09 2.46
N GLU A 73 -28.24 1.79 2.81
CA GLU A 73 -29.36 1.64 1.86
C GLU A 73 -29.70 2.97 1.19
N SER A 74 -29.78 4.09 1.95
CA SER A 74 -30.05 5.42 1.38
C SER A 74 -28.88 5.91 0.51
N ARG A 75 -27.62 5.65 0.90
CA ARG A 75 -26.44 5.93 0.07
C ARG A 75 -26.46 5.14 -1.23
N TYR A 76 -26.80 3.85 -1.16
CA TYR A 76 -26.91 3.00 -2.35
C TYR A 76 -28.03 3.45 -3.27
N PHE A 77 -29.16 3.88 -2.72
CA PHE A 77 -30.25 4.47 -3.51
C PHE A 77 -29.77 5.69 -4.31
N VAL A 78 -29.07 6.63 -3.66
CA VAL A 78 -28.46 7.79 -4.35
C VAL A 78 -27.43 7.34 -5.38
N TYR A 79 -26.53 6.42 -5.02
CA TYR A 79 -25.50 5.90 -5.91
C TYR A 79 -26.06 5.21 -7.16
N SER A 80 -27.18 4.50 -7.04
CA SER A 80 -27.83 3.81 -8.16
C SER A 80 -28.49 4.77 -9.18
N GLN A 81 -28.71 6.03 -8.80
CA GLN A 81 -29.17 7.07 -9.72
C GLN A 81 -27.97 7.60 -10.51
N THR A 82 -27.96 7.44 -11.82
CA THR A 82 -26.83 7.82 -12.69
C THR A 82 -26.43 9.28 -12.57
N ALA A 83 -27.34 10.18 -12.27
CA ALA A 83 -27.16 11.63 -12.20
C ALA A 83 -26.51 12.15 -10.89
N TRP A 84 -26.20 11.32 -9.90
CA TRP A 84 -25.69 11.85 -8.62
C TRP A 84 -24.34 12.58 -8.76
N ARG A 85 -23.47 12.15 -9.68
CA ARG A 85 -22.18 12.82 -9.93
C ARG A 85 -22.35 14.16 -10.60
N GLU A 86 -23.26 14.27 -11.58
CA GLU A 86 -23.61 15.54 -12.23
C GLU A 86 -24.23 16.50 -11.21
N ARG A 87 -25.12 16.01 -10.36
CA ARG A 87 -25.68 16.79 -9.24
C ARG A 87 -24.59 17.28 -8.27
N ALA A 88 -23.62 16.43 -7.95
CA ALA A 88 -22.52 16.81 -7.07
C ALA A 88 -21.60 17.87 -7.71
N GLN A 89 -21.40 17.82 -9.02
CA GLN A 89 -20.64 18.83 -9.78
C GLN A 89 -21.43 20.15 -9.93
N ALA A 90 -22.74 20.08 -10.17
CA ALA A 90 -23.58 21.26 -10.32
C ALA A 90 -23.89 21.96 -8.98
N ALA A 91 -23.89 21.22 -7.87
CA ALA A 91 -24.10 21.78 -6.55
C ALA A 91 -22.82 22.46 -6.06
N SER A 92 -22.95 23.69 -5.51
CA SER A 92 -21.85 24.40 -4.85
C SER A 92 -21.54 23.75 -3.49
N LEU A 93 -21.00 22.53 -3.51
CA LEU A 93 -20.67 21.76 -2.31
C LEU A 93 -19.39 22.29 -1.65
N PRO A 94 -19.29 22.24 -0.31
CA PRO A 94 -18.03 22.42 0.36
C PRO A 94 -16.95 21.46 -0.20
N PRO A 95 -15.70 21.90 -0.40
CA PRO A 95 -14.66 21.10 -1.07
C PRO A 95 -14.47 19.70 -0.48
N HIS A 96 -14.49 19.56 0.85
CA HIS A 96 -14.38 18.25 1.51
C HIS A 96 -15.54 17.29 1.18
N ILE A 97 -16.74 17.80 0.96
CA ILE A 97 -17.89 16.99 0.54
C ILE A 97 -17.75 16.62 -0.94
N ALA A 98 -17.47 17.59 -1.81
CA ALA A 98 -17.29 17.34 -3.25
C ALA A 98 -16.17 16.33 -3.53
N LEU A 99 -15.06 16.42 -2.79
CA LEU A 99 -13.91 15.52 -2.87
C LEU A 99 -14.06 14.25 -2.02
N SER A 100 -15.19 14.11 -1.31
CA SER A 100 -15.50 12.95 -0.47
C SER A 100 -14.43 12.63 0.59
N PHE A 101 -14.09 13.61 1.42
CA PHE A 101 -13.23 13.48 2.58
C PHE A 101 -13.92 13.93 3.86
N PRO A 102 -13.58 13.37 5.05
CA PRO A 102 -13.98 13.97 6.32
C PRO A 102 -13.43 15.39 6.43
N GLN A 103 -14.20 16.31 6.97
CA GLN A 103 -13.78 17.72 7.10
C GLN A 103 -12.46 17.86 7.88
N SER A 104 -12.30 17.12 8.97
CA SER A 104 -11.08 17.14 9.78
C SER A 104 -9.85 16.69 8.98
N TYR A 105 -9.97 15.64 8.18
CA TYR A 105 -8.89 15.14 7.34
C TYR A 105 -8.56 16.12 6.20
N TYR A 106 -9.57 16.65 5.52
CA TYR A 106 -9.38 17.67 4.48
C TYR A 106 -8.66 18.90 5.04
N SER A 107 -9.12 19.42 6.18
CA SER A 107 -8.47 20.56 6.84
C SER A 107 -7.01 20.28 7.22
N PHE A 108 -6.73 19.07 7.69
CA PHE A 108 -5.37 18.61 7.97
C PHE A 108 -4.49 18.58 6.71
N LEU A 109 -5.01 18.03 5.60
CA LEU A 109 -4.31 18.03 4.30
C LEU A 109 -4.00 19.44 3.81
N VAL A 110 -4.98 20.35 3.89
CA VAL A 110 -4.78 21.75 3.50
C VAL A 110 -3.70 22.42 4.35
N ALA A 111 -3.66 22.16 5.64
CA ALA A 111 -2.62 22.69 6.53
C ALA A 111 -1.23 22.12 6.23
N ALA A 112 -1.15 20.84 5.86
CA ALA A 112 0.12 20.14 5.60
C ALA A 112 0.68 20.39 4.20
N LEU A 113 -0.18 20.49 3.17
CA LEU A 113 0.23 20.51 1.76
C LEU A 113 -0.07 21.84 1.03
N GLY A 114 -0.85 22.74 1.65
CA GLY A 114 -1.48 23.86 0.96
C GLY A 114 -2.77 23.42 0.22
N ARG A 115 -3.66 24.38 -0.04
CA ARG A 115 -5.01 24.10 -0.59
C ARG A 115 -4.96 23.40 -1.94
N GLU A 116 -4.25 23.97 -2.90
CA GLU A 116 -4.20 23.47 -4.28
C GLU A 116 -3.74 22.00 -4.34
N LYS A 117 -2.60 21.72 -3.71
CA LYS A 117 -2.03 20.37 -3.67
C LYS A 117 -2.89 19.38 -2.87
N ALA A 118 -3.57 19.84 -1.82
CA ALA A 118 -4.49 19.03 -1.04
C ALA A 118 -5.74 18.65 -1.85
N GLU A 119 -6.31 19.59 -2.61
CA GLU A 119 -7.49 19.32 -3.47
C GLU A 119 -7.14 18.39 -4.62
N GLU A 120 -5.99 18.60 -5.28
CA GLU A 120 -5.46 17.67 -6.30
C GLU A 120 -5.27 16.26 -5.71
N PHE A 121 -4.60 16.16 -4.57
CA PHE A 121 -4.42 14.89 -3.86
C PHE A 121 -5.74 14.19 -3.53
N CYS A 122 -6.74 14.93 -3.03
CA CYS A 122 -8.06 14.38 -2.72
C CYS A 122 -8.77 13.87 -3.98
N ALA A 123 -8.69 14.59 -5.09
CA ALA A 123 -9.26 14.19 -6.37
C ALA A 123 -8.61 12.88 -6.88
N LEU A 124 -7.28 12.83 -6.93
CA LEU A 124 -6.50 11.66 -7.36
C LEU A 124 -6.72 10.44 -6.45
N SER A 125 -6.92 10.66 -5.14
CA SER A 125 -7.22 9.59 -4.18
C SER A 125 -8.58 8.94 -4.42
N ASN A 126 -9.47 9.57 -5.18
CA ASN A 126 -10.76 9.02 -5.57
C ASN A 126 -10.75 8.32 -6.94
N GLU A 127 -9.65 8.35 -7.64
CA GLU A 127 -9.50 7.61 -8.89
C GLU A 127 -9.26 6.11 -8.64
N SER A 128 -9.44 5.32 -9.68
CA SER A 128 -9.03 3.91 -9.65
C SER A 128 -7.52 3.78 -9.71
N ALA A 129 -6.95 3.04 -8.77
CA ALA A 129 -5.51 2.79 -8.79
C ALA A 129 -5.11 1.98 -10.03
N PRO A 130 -4.03 2.34 -10.71
CA PRO A 130 -3.50 1.53 -11.81
C PRO A 130 -3.04 0.17 -11.30
N THR A 131 -3.17 -0.83 -12.16
CA THR A 131 -2.71 -2.18 -11.88
C THR A 131 -1.31 -2.35 -12.44
N VAL A 132 -0.33 -2.46 -11.55
CA VAL A 132 1.09 -2.60 -11.90
C VAL A 132 1.65 -3.90 -11.31
N VAL A 133 2.47 -4.57 -12.10
CA VAL A 133 3.25 -5.73 -11.66
C VAL A 133 4.74 -5.42 -11.75
N ARG A 134 5.52 -6.04 -10.90
CA ARG A 134 6.98 -6.02 -10.96
C ARG A 134 7.49 -7.36 -11.44
N VAL A 135 8.32 -7.34 -12.47
CA VAL A 135 8.99 -8.52 -13.01
C VAL A 135 10.00 -9.08 -11.99
N ASN A 136 10.08 -10.39 -11.91
CA ASN A 136 11.06 -11.07 -11.09
C ASN A 136 12.36 -11.31 -11.88
N GLY A 137 13.35 -10.45 -11.66
CA GLY A 137 14.64 -10.51 -12.34
C GLY A 137 15.48 -11.77 -12.06
N LEU A 138 15.10 -12.61 -11.06
CA LEU A 138 15.73 -13.92 -10.87
C LEU A 138 15.27 -14.96 -11.90
N LYS A 139 14.18 -14.71 -12.62
CA LYS A 139 13.52 -15.72 -13.49
C LYS A 139 13.29 -15.27 -14.92
N THR A 140 13.12 -13.97 -15.15
CA THR A 140 12.78 -13.43 -16.47
C THR A 140 13.13 -11.95 -16.57
N THR A 141 12.98 -11.36 -17.76
CA THR A 141 13.13 -9.93 -18.00
C THR A 141 11.79 -9.27 -18.29
N ARG A 142 11.73 -7.94 -18.19
CA ARG A 142 10.53 -7.16 -18.51
C ARG A 142 10.16 -7.31 -19.99
N GLU A 143 11.14 -7.30 -20.85
CA GLU A 143 11.00 -7.43 -22.30
C GLU A 143 10.37 -8.78 -22.68
N ASN A 144 10.80 -9.86 -22.05
CA ASN A 144 10.25 -11.20 -22.27
C ASN A 144 8.76 -11.27 -21.89
N LEU A 145 8.38 -10.72 -20.72
CA LEU A 145 6.98 -10.70 -20.31
C LEU A 145 6.13 -9.77 -21.18
N LEU A 146 6.62 -8.58 -21.53
CA LEU A 146 5.91 -7.69 -22.46
C LEU A 146 5.65 -8.37 -23.80
N LYS A 147 6.66 -8.98 -24.41
CA LYS A 147 6.52 -9.72 -25.67
C LYS A 147 5.51 -10.85 -25.60
N SER A 148 5.44 -11.56 -24.46
CA SER A 148 4.47 -12.65 -24.28
C SER A 148 3.04 -12.15 -24.03
N TRP A 149 2.88 -10.92 -23.48
CA TRP A 149 1.58 -10.40 -23.07
C TRP A 149 0.97 -9.39 -24.05
N GLU A 150 1.75 -8.72 -24.91
CA GLU A 150 1.27 -7.65 -25.81
C GLU A 150 0.09 -8.06 -26.71
N ARG A 151 0.01 -9.35 -27.07
CA ARG A 151 -1.10 -9.90 -27.88
C ARG A 151 -2.29 -10.36 -27.06
N LEU A 152 -2.12 -10.54 -25.73
CA LEU A 152 -3.13 -11.12 -24.83
C LEU A 152 -3.79 -10.06 -23.96
N TYR A 153 -3.01 -9.05 -23.57
CA TYR A 153 -3.41 -8.01 -22.63
C TYR A 153 -2.95 -6.63 -23.09
N PRO A 154 -3.77 -5.58 -22.87
CA PRO A 154 -3.29 -4.22 -23.06
C PRO A 154 -2.32 -3.87 -21.93
N VAL A 155 -1.03 -3.97 -22.22
CA VAL A 155 0.07 -3.73 -21.27
C VAL A 155 1.06 -2.71 -21.82
N SER A 156 1.74 -2.00 -20.92
CA SER A 156 2.86 -1.11 -21.25
C SER A 156 3.93 -1.17 -20.16
N PRO A 157 5.19 -0.86 -20.47
CA PRO A 157 6.18 -0.64 -19.41
C PRO A 157 5.76 0.55 -18.55
N THR A 158 6.11 0.53 -17.26
CA THR A 158 5.99 1.72 -16.42
C THR A 158 7.09 2.73 -16.75
N SER A 159 6.84 4.02 -16.40
CA SER A 159 7.69 5.13 -16.84
C SER A 159 9.00 5.24 -16.06
N HIS A 160 9.04 4.82 -14.81
CA HIS A 160 10.15 5.06 -13.90
C HIS A 160 10.85 3.77 -13.44
N SER A 161 10.08 2.72 -13.14
CA SER A 161 10.67 1.44 -12.73
C SER A 161 11.10 0.61 -13.95
N PRO A 162 12.37 0.14 -13.99
CA PRO A 162 12.80 -0.77 -15.06
C PRO A 162 12.17 -2.17 -14.98
N TRP A 163 11.52 -2.48 -13.87
CA TRP A 163 10.88 -3.77 -13.59
C TRP A 163 9.36 -3.75 -13.75
N GLY A 164 8.78 -2.56 -13.90
CA GLY A 164 7.34 -2.37 -13.86
C GLY A 164 6.66 -2.64 -15.22
N ILE A 165 5.51 -3.33 -15.17
CA ILE A 165 4.57 -3.47 -16.29
C ILE A 165 3.18 -3.07 -15.79
N ARG A 166 2.54 -2.14 -16.52
CA ARG A 166 1.19 -1.68 -16.25
C ARG A 166 0.18 -2.46 -17.09
N PHE A 167 -0.91 -2.86 -16.46
CA PHE A 167 -2.08 -3.44 -17.11
C PHE A 167 -3.18 -2.38 -17.21
N HIS A 168 -3.66 -2.13 -18.43
CA HIS A 168 -4.73 -1.15 -18.69
C HIS A 168 -6.15 -1.73 -18.51
N LYS A 169 -6.24 -3.02 -18.18
CA LYS A 169 -7.51 -3.69 -17.83
C LYS A 169 -7.33 -4.56 -16.59
N LYS A 170 -8.39 -4.75 -15.83
CA LYS A 170 -8.41 -5.66 -14.66
C LYS A 170 -8.22 -7.11 -15.13
N VAL A 171 -7.22 -7.79 -14.59
CA VAL A 171 -6.85 -9.19 -14.89
C VAL A 171 -6.88 -10.02 -13.60
N ASN A 172 -7.26 -11.30 -13.71
CA ASN A 172 -7.11 -12.24 -12.61
C ASN A 172 -5.70 -12.83 -12.60
N PHE A 173 -4.76 -12.12 -11.99
CA PHE A 173 -3.35 -12.53 -11.90
C PHE A 173 -3.16 -13.90 -11.26
N PHE A 174 -3.98 -14.25 -10.25
CA PHE A 174 -3.86 -15.51 -9.53
C PHE A 174 -4.15 -16.74 -10.43
N ALA A 175 -4.87 -16.55 -11.53
CA ALA A 175 -5.12 -17.60 -12.51
C ALA A 175 -3.97 -17.76 -13.52
N MET A 176 -3.15 -16.73 -13.71
CA MET A 176 -2.06 -16.72 -14.69
C MET A 176 -0.97 -17.74 -14.34
N LYS A 177 -0.46 -18.42 -15.36
CA LYS A 177 0.66 -19.36 -15.24
C LYS A 177 1.91 -18.66 -14.72
N GLU A 178 2.23 -17.52 -15.28
CA GLU A 178 3.40 -16.70 -14.94
C GLU A 178 3.40 -16.24 -13.49
N PHE A 179 2.20 -15.95 -12.91
CA PHE A 179 2.09 -15.63 -11.50
C PHE A 179 2.37 -16.86 -10.62
N LYS A 180 1.81 -18.00 -10.98
CA LYS A 180 2.02 -19.27 -10.26
C LYS A 180 3.47 -19.71 -10.30
N GLU A 181 4.14 -19.47 -11.40
CA GLU A 181 5.58 -19.70 -11.59
C GLU A 181 6.48 -18.65 -10.94
N GLY A 182 5.89 -17.55 -10.45
CA GLY A 182 6.61 -16.48 -9.77
C GLY A 182 7.48 -15.63 -10.69
N LEU A 183 7.04 -15.42 -11.94
CA LEU A 183 7.74 -14.55 -12.90
C LEU A 183 7.48 -13.07 -12.61
N PHE A 184 6.46 -12.75 -11.84
CA PHE A 184 6.14 -11.39 -11.41
C PHE A 184 5.42 -11.35 -10.07
N GLU A 185 5.38 -10.16 -9.47
CA GLU A 185 4.61 -9.82 -8.27
C GLU A 185 3.74 -8.59 -8.55
N ILE A 186 2.55 -8.54 -7.92
CA ILE A 186 1.70 -7.35 -7.96
C ILE A 186 2.29 -6.33 -7.00
N GLN A 187 2.76 -5.19 -7.52
CA GLN A 187 3.37 -4.13 -6.72
C GLN A 187 3.28 -2.78 -7.45
N ASP A 188 2.86 -1.74 -6.71
CA ASP A 188 2.85 -0.37 -7.20
C ASP A 188 4.24 0.09 -7.63
N GLU A 189 4.33 0.94 -8.66
CA GLU A 189 5.59 1.44 -9.19
C GLU A 189 6.38 2.23 -8.14
N GLY A 190 5.72 3.09 -7.34
CA GLY A 190 6.37 3.84 -6.27
C GLY A 190 6.97 2.93 -5.20
N SER A 191 6.29 1.82 -4.86
CA SER A 191 6.83 0.80 -3.96
C SER A 191 8.05 0.07 -4.54
N GLN A 192 8.11 -0.11 -5.88
CA GLN A 192 9.28 -0.68 -6.56
C GLN A 192 10.48 0.28 -6.45
N LEU A 193 10.25 1.58 -6.72
CA LEU A 193 11.28 2.62 -6.66
C LEU A 193 11.80 2.86 -5.24
N LEU A 194 10.91 2.79 -4.23
CA LEU A 194 11.35 2.83 -2.83
C LEU A 194 12.30 1.66 -2.50
N ALA A 195 11.95 0.45 -2.94
CA ALA A 195 12.83 -0.72 -2.74
C ALA A 195 14.16 -0.61 -3.51
N ASP A 196 14.20 0.18 -4.57
CA ASP A 196 15.39 0.42 -5.40
C ASP A 196 16.45 1.30 -4.71
N LEU A 197 16.05 2.01 -3.62
CA LEU A 197 17.02 2.67 -2.71
C LEU A 197 17.95 1.67 -2.02
N MET A 198 17.53 0.40 -1.93
CA MET A 198 18.36 -0.72 -1.47
C MET A 198 19.27 -1.16 -2.61
N GLU A 199 20.39 -0.48 -2.75
CA GLU A 199 21.41 -0.80 -3.75
C GLU A 199 22.30 -1.97 -3.29
N VAL A 200 21.64 -3.05 -2.85
CA VAL A 200 22.30 -4.26 -2.34
C VAL A 200 23.13 -4.95 -3.41
N GLU A 201 24.23 -5.57 -2.97
CA GLU A 201 25.15 -6.32 -3.82
C GLU A 201 25.24 -7.80 -3.42
N PRO A 202 25.75 -8.66 -4.31
CA PRO A 202 25.95 -10.06 -3.99
C PRO A 202 26.98 -10.25 -2.87
N GLY A 203 26.54 -10.84 -1.76
CA GLY A 203 27.35 -11.06 -0.55
C GLY A 203 26.87 -10.29 0.67
N ASP A 204 26.04 -9.26 0.49
CA ASP A 204 25.55 -8.42 1.58
C ASP A 204 24.70 -9.19 2.60
N GLN A 205 24.76 -8.71 3.84
CA GLN A 205 23.83 -9.06 4.92
C GLN A 205 22.73 -8.00 4.99
N VAL A 206 21.49 -8.39 4.76
CA VAL A 206 20.36 -7.47 4.61
C VAL A 206 19.26 -7.80 5.60
N LEU A 207 18.73 -6.80 6.29
CA LEU A 207 17.56 -6.92 7.16
C LEU A 207 16.41 -6.07 6.63
N ASP A 208 15.27 -6.71 6.33
CA ASP A 208 13.98 -6.05 6.11
C ASP A 208 13.22 -6.10 7.45
N TYR A 209 13.25 -5.00 8.20
CA TYR A 209 12.85 -4.99 9.63
C TYR A 209 11.33 -4.95 9.83
N CYS A 210 10.57 -4.38 8.90
CA CYS A 210 9.11 -4.38 8.91
C CYS A 210 8.60 -5.02 7.61
N SER A 211 9.07 -6.23 7.30
CA SER A 211 8.99 -6.83 5.98
C SER A 211 7.56 -7.07 5.46
N GLY A 212 6.58 -7.13 6.37
CA GLY A 212 5.24 -7.53 5.96
C GLY A 212 5.28 -8.88 5.24
N SER A 213 4.61 -8.96 4.10
CA SER A 213 4.62 -10.15 3.24
C SER A 213 5.82 -10.22 2.27
N GLY A 214 6.88 -9.46 2.51
CA GLY A 214 8.13 -9.52 1.75
C GLY A 214 8.11 -8.81 0.39
N GLY A 215 7.20 -7.85 0.18
CA GLY A 215 7.05 -7.19 -1.12
C GLY A 215 8.30 -6.44 -1.57
N LYS A 216 8.94 -5.68 -0.67
CA LYS A 216 10.18 -4.94 -0.92
C LYS A 216 11.39 -5.86 -0.94
N THR A 217 11.44 -6.85 -0.02
CA THR A 217 12.46 -7.92 -0.09
C THR A 217 12.51 -8.57 -1.48
N LEU A 218 11.34 -8.97 -2.02
CA LEU A 218 11.25 -9.55 -3.36
C LEU A 218 11.69 -8.60 -4.48
N ALA A 219 11.67 -7.28 -4.25
CA ALA A 219 12.13 -6.30 -5.22
C ALA A 219 13.65 -6.26 -5.32
N PHE A 220 14.36 -6.16 -4.20
CA PHE A 220 15.82 -6.06 -4.22
C PHE A 220 16.55 -7.41 -4.26
N ALA A 221 15.89 -8.53 -3.91
CA ALA A 221 16.53 -9.85 -3.83
C ALA A 221 17.21 -10.31 -5.14
N CYS A 222 16.73 -9.85 -6.31
CA CYS A 222 17.34 -10.20 -7.59
C CYS A 222 18.75 -9.60 -7.74
N ARG A 223 19.05 -8.44 -7.14
CA ARG A 223 20.38 -7.81 -7.18
C ARG A 223 21.42 -8.64 -6.43
N MET A 224 21.02 -9.36 -5.40
CA MET A 224 21.92 -10.20 -4.61
C MET A 224 22.36 -11.49 -5.33
N GLN A 225 21.73 -11.85 -6.46
CA GLN A 225 22.10 -13.05 -7.22
C GLN A 225 22.21 -14.33 -6.37
N LYS A 226 21.36 -14.46 -5.34
CA LYS A 226 21.33 -15.57 -4.37
C LYS A 226 22.60 -15.67 -3.48
N ARG A 227 23.46 -14.66 -3.45
CA ARG A 227 24.64 -14.58 -2.57
C ARG A 227 24.39 -13.62 -1.42
N GLY A 228 25.01 -13.86 -0.25
CA GLY A 228 24.70 -13.12 0.98
C GLY A 228 23.44 -13.66 1.67
N GLN A 229 22.92 -12.93 2.64
CA GLN A 229 21.77 -13.37 3.45
C GLN A 229 20.76 -12.25 3.62
N ILE A 230 19.47 -12.57 3.49
CA ILE A 230 18.36 -11.68 3.75
C ILE A 230 17.63 -12.16 5.00
N TYR A 231 17.40 -11.25 5.94
CA TYR A 231 16.55 -11.51 7.10
C TYR A 231 15.26 -10.70 6.96
N LEU A 232 14.10 -11.36 7.09
CA LEU A 232 12.79 -10.72 7.11
C LEU A 232 12.24 -10.75 8.53
N HIS A 233 12.03 -9.60 9.13
CA HIS A 233 11.43 -9.48 10.45
C HIS A 233 10.07 -8.76 10.36
N ASP A 234 9.08 -9.31 11.06
CA ASP A 234 7.78 -8.65 11.31
C ASP A 234 7.20 -9.17 12.63
N LYS A 235 6.51 -8.30 13.36
CA LYS A 235 5.84 -8.69 14.61
C LYS A 235 4.66 -9.67 14.41
N ARG A 236 4.13 -9.78 13.21
CA ARG A 236 2.97 -10.60 12.84
C ARG A 236 3.41 -11.92 12.19
N LYS A 237 3.34 -13.02 12.94
CA LYS A 237 3.77 -14.37 12.45
C LYS A 237 3.02 -14.81 11.19
N GLU A 238 1.73 -14.48 11.07
CA GLU A 238 0.90 -14.84 9.93
C GLU A 238 1.37 -14.19 8.63
N ILE A 239 1.85 -12.95 8.71
CA ILE A 239 2.37 -12.21 7.56
C ILE A 239 3.71 -12.80 7.11
N LEU A 240 4.58 -13.20 8.04
CA LEU A 240 5.83 -13.90 7.71
C LEU A 240 5.56 -15.27 7.04
N ALA A 241 4.51 -15.98 7.46
CA ALA A 241 4.12 -17.23 6.80
C ALA A 241 3.70 -16.99 5.33
N GLU A 242 3.06 -15.85 5.05
CA GLU A 242 2.75 -15.46 3.66
C GLU A 242 4.01 -15.03 2.89
N ALA A 243 4.93 -14.30 3.53
CA ALA A 243 6.22 -13.96 2.96
C ALA A 243 6.99 -15.22 2.52
N LYS A 244 7.00 -16.27 3.36
CA LYS A 244 7.65 -17.56 3.05
C LYS A 244 7.14 -18.18 1.74
N LYS A 245 5.82 -18.18 1.53
CA LYS A 245 5.21 -18.70 0.30
C LYS A 245 5.62 -17.89 -0.92
N ARG A 246 5.63 -16.58 -0.80
CA ARG A 246 6.01 -15.65 -1.89
C ARG A 246 7.49 -15.78 -2.25
N LEU A 247 8.39 -15.81 -1.27
CA LEU A 247 9.82 -16.02 -1.45
C LEU A 247 10.10 -17.34 -2.18
N ARG A 248 9.45 -18.44 -1.74
CA ARG A 248 9.56 -19.76 -2.39
C ARG A 248 9.08 -19.70 -3.85
N ARG A 249 7.92 -19.09 -4.11
CA ARG A 249 7.38 -18.93 -5.46
C ARG A 249 8.33 -18.11 -6.35
N ALA A 250 8.91 -17.05 -5.82
CA ALA A 250 9.86 -16.21 -6.53
C ALA A 250 11.24 -16.85 -6.74
N GLY A 251 11.58 -17.93 -6.03
CA GLY A 251 12.88 -18.58 -6.12
C GLY A 251 13.99 -17.91 -5.31
N VAL A 252 13.62 -17.11 -4.30
CA VAL A 252 14.57 -16.53 -3.33
C VAL A 252 14.95 -17.61 -2.32
N GLN A 253 16.21 -18.00 -2.26
CA GLN A 253 16.72 -19.11 -1.45
C GLN A 253 17.56 -18.66 -0.25
N ASN A 254 18.12 -17.47 -0.31
CA ASN A 254 18.99 -16.87 0.71
C ASN A 254 18.23 -15.95 1.67
N ALA A 255 16.99 -16.30 2.01
CA ALA A 255 16.13 -15.53 2.92
C ALA A 255 15.75 -16.34 4.15
N GLN A 256 15.87 -15.75 5.33
CA GLN A 256 15.46 -16.29 6.62
C GLN A 256 14.42 -15.40 7.28
N LEU A 257 13.39 -16.01 7.87
CA LEU A 257 12.35 -15.29 8.60
C LEU A 257 12.73 -15.18 10.08
N LEU A 258 12.55 -14.01 10.65
CA LEU A 258 12.78 -13.72 12.06
C LEU A 258 11.46 -13.29 12.71
N CYS A 259 10.93 -14.08 13.61
CA CYS A 259 9.81 -13.68 14.44
C CYS A 259 10.25 -12.62 15.46
N TYR A 260 9.29 -11.90 16.04
CA TYR A 260 9.57 -10.84 17.02
C TYR A 260 10.42 -11.34 18.21
N ASP A 261 10.15 -12.54 18.69
CA ASP A 261 10.76 -13.21 19.84
C ASP A 261 11.91 -14.18 19.44
N ASP A 262 12.42 -14.10 18.22
CA ASP A 262 13.49 -14.99 17.75
C ASP A 262 14.82 -14.66 18.48
N PRO A 263 15.42 -15.64 19.21
CA PRO A 263 16.65 -15.42 19.94
C PRO A 263 17.85 -15.05 19.07
N LYS A 264 17.81 -15.38 17.78
CA LYS A 264 18.85 -15.00 16.82
C LYS A 264 18.95 -13.49 16.61
N LYS A 265 17.90 -12.71 16.88
CA LYS A 265 17.92 -11.24 16.76
C LYS A 265 19.13 -10.62 17.49
N GLY A 266 19.43 -11.08 18.70
CA GLY A 266 20.56 -10.57 19.47
C GLY A 266 21.91 -10.77 18.79
N GLN A 267 22.08 -11.86 18.07
CA GLN A 267 23.33 -12.20 17.34
C GLN A 267 23.51 -11.37 16.06
N LEU A 268 22.45 -10.76 15.55
CA LEU A 268 22.47 -9.99 14.31
C LEU A 268 22.79 -8.50 14.52
N LYS A 269 22.97 -8.04 15.75
CA LYS A 269 23.35 -6.66 16.04
C LYS A 269 24.70 -6.32 15.40
N HIS A 270 24.75 -5.14 14.75
CA HIS A 270 25.95 -4.62 14.07
C HIS A 270 26.53 -5.54 12.97
N THR A 271 25.68 -6.39 12.35
CA THR A 271 26.12 -7.32 11.31
C THR A 271 25.54 -7.04 9.92
N MET A 272 24.59 -6.10 9.79
CA MET A 272 23.91 -5.82 8.54
C MET A 272 24.65 -4.75 7.72
N ASP A 273 24.84 -5.03 6.44
CA ASP A 273 25.31 -4.04 5.46
C ASP A 273 24.17 -3.09 5.08
N TRP A 274 22.94 -3.63 5.03
CA TRP A 274 21.73 -2.89 4.72
C TRP A 274 20.59 -3.21 5.69
N VAL A 275 19.88 -2.16 6.09
CA VAL A 275 18.61 -2.31 6.84
C VAL A 275 17.51 -1.54 6.10
N LEU A 276 16.41 -2.21 5.76
CA LEU A 276 15.19 -1.58 5.26
C LEU A 276 14.17 -1.48 6.39
N VAL A 277 13.61 -0.30 6.57
CA VAL A 277 12.58 -0.03 7.58
C VAL A 277 11.36 0.61 6.89
N ASP A 278 10.51 -0.24 6.29
CA ASP A 278 9.22 0.16 5.70
C ASP A 278 8.18 0.23 6.81
N LEU A 279 8.08 1.39 7.44
CA LEU A 279 7.41 1.56 8.72
C LEU A 279 5.88 1.56 8.64
N PRO A 280 5.19 1.12 9.71
CA PRO A 280 3.78 1.41 9.85
C PRO A 280 3.56 2.92 9.82
N CYS A 281 2.66 3.37 8.95
CA CYS A 281 2.37 4.78 8.70
C CYS A 281 0.88 4.98 8.45
N SER A 282 0.46 6.23 8.26
CA SER A 282 -0.94 6.57 7.97
C SER A 282 -1.48 5.91 6.69
N GLY A 283 -0.59 5.50 5.77
CA GLY A 283 -0.98 4.96 4.47
C GLY A 283 -1.65 5.97 3.54
N SER A 284 -1.53 7.26 3.87
CA SER A 284 -2.19 8.36 3.15
C SER A 284 -1.85 8.38 1.65
N GLY A 285 -0.68 7.94 1.25
CA GLY A 285 -0.28 7.85 -0.16
C GLY A 285 -1.02 6.79 -0.98
N THR A 286 -1.75 5.87 -0.34
CA THR A 286 -2.41 4.71 -0.98
C THR A 286 -3.93 4.72 -0.87
N LEU A 287 -4.55 5.86 -0.57
CA LEU A 287 -6.01 6.00 -0.32
C LEU A 287 -6.86 5.51 -1.49
N ARG A 288 -6.40 5.66 -2.73
CA ARG A 288 -7.14 5.16 -3.88
C ARG A 288 -7.29 3.64 -3.91
N ARG A 289 -6.39 2.89 -3.22
CA ARG A 289 -6.50 1.45 -3.00
C ARG A 289 -7.27 1.10 -1.74
N ASN A 290 -7.19 1.97 -0.73
CA ASN A 290 -7.76 1.77 0.60
C ASN A 290 -8.64 2.96 1.00
N PRO A 291 -9.78 3.20 0.31
CA PRO A 291 -10.61 4.40 0.51
C PRO A 291 -11.26 4.48 1.90
N ASP A 292 -11.31 3.36 2.63
CA ASP A 292 -11.79 3.32 4.01
C ASP A 292 -10.85 4.03 4.99
N MET A 293 -9.57 4.14 4.68
CA MET A 293 -8.57 4.75 5.58
C MET A 293 -8.84 6.24 5.81
N LYS A 294 -9.34 6.98 4.82
CA LYS A 294 -9.66 8.40 5.00
C LYS A 294 -10.78 8.65 6.02
N TRP A 295 -11.70 7.70 6.21
CA TRP A 295 -12.79 7.76 7.19
C TRP A 295 -12.37 7.36 8.60
N LYS A 296 -11.18 6.77 8.72
CA LYS A 296 -10.59 6.29 9.99
C LYS A 296 -9.54 7.24 10.56
N PHE A 297 -9.11 8.23 9.78
CA PHE A 297 -8.07 9.17 10.15
C PHE A 297 -8.42 9.94 11.43
N GLN A 298 -7.49 9.96 12.37
CA GLN A 298 -7.50 10.76 13.58
C GLN A 298 -6.12 11.36 13.78
N ARG A 299 -6.07 12.66 14.11
CA ARG A 299 -4.81 13.40 14.27
C ARG A 299 -3.97 12.84 15.43
N GLU A 300 -4.63 12.47 16.51
CA GLU A 300 -4.01 11.92 17.72
C GLU A 300 -3.33 10.57 17.44
N GLU A 301 -3.89 9.77 16.52
CA GLU A 301 -3.27 8.50 16.10
C GLU A 301 -2.02 8.74 15.24
N LEU A 302 -1.95 9.85 14.49
CA LEU A 302 -0.76 10.22 13.73
C LEU A 302 0.41 10.52 14.68
N GLU A 303 0.18 11.27 15.76
CA GLU A 303 1.22 11.58 16.76
C GLU A 303 1.77 10.30 17.42
N GLN A 304 0.89 9.34 17.73
CA GLN A 304 1.31 8.03 18.24
C GLN A 304 2.14 7.25 17.20
N LEU A 305 1.74 7.29 15.93
CA LEU A 305 2.50 6.65 14.84
C LEU A 305 3.90 7.24 14.70
N LEU A 306 4.04 8.58 14.78
CA LEU A 306 5.34 9.24 14.70
C LEU A 306 6.29 8.76 15.82
N ALA A 307 5.78 8.61 17.03
CA ALA A 307 6.56 8.08 18.16
C ALA A 307 6.92 6.60 17.95
N GLU A 308 5.98 5.77 17.49
CA GLU A 308 6.22 4.35 17.16
C GLU A 308 7.28 4.22 16.05
N GLN A 309 7.18 5.01 14.99
CA GLN A 309 8.16 5.06 13.89
C GLN A 309 9.57 5.33 14.40
N ARG A 310 9.74 6.32 15.27
CA ARG A 310 11.05 6.65 15.87
C ARG A 310 11.60 5.49 16.69
N ASN A 311 10.77 4.82 17.47
CA ASN A 311 11.19 3.69 18.29
C ASN A 311 11.62 2.49 17.43
N ILE A 312 10.81 2.15 16.41
CA ILE A 312 11.14 1.05 15.48
C ILE A 312 12.43 1.36 14.72
N PHE A 313 12.59 2.60 14.25
CA PHE A 313 13.81 2.99 13.52
C PHE A 313 15.06 2.89 14.40
N LYS A 314 15.00 3.38 15.66
CA LYS A 314 16.09 3.26 16.62
C LYS A 314 16.46 1.79 16.88
N GLU A 315 15.46 0.91 17.04
CA GLU A 315 15.71 -0.51 17.23
C GLU A 315 16.38 -1.11 15.98
N ALA A 316 15.86 -0.85 14.79
CA ALA A 316 16.39 -1.33 13.52
C ALA A 316 17.84 -0.87 13.29
N LEU A 317 18.18 0.36 13.69
CA LEU A 317 19.52 0.92 13.57
C LEU A 317 20.58 0.10 14.33
N THR A 318 20.20 -0.58 15.43
CA THR A 318 21.16 -1.41 16.20
C THR A 318 21.70 -2.62 15.44
N PHE A 319 21.09 -2.99 14.32
CA PHE A 319 21.56 -4.09 13.48
C PHE A 319 22.57 -3.65 12.44
N LEU A 320 22.67 -2.34 12.18
CA LEU A 320 23.51 -1.79 11.13
C LEU A 320 24.99 -1.82 11.51
N LYS A 321 25.86 -2.19 10.56
CA LYS A 321 27.32 -2.02 10.67
C LYS A 321 27.70 -0.53 10.68
N PRO A 322 28.89 -0.14 11.18
CA PRO A 322 29.33 1.26 11.17
C PRO A 322 29.35 1.94 9.79
N LYS A 323 29.57 1.18 8.72
CA LYS A 323 29.55 1.66 7.32
C LYS A 323 28.32 1.17 6.55
N GLY A 324 27.35 0.61 7.25
CA GLY A 324 26.12 0.12 6.65
C GLY A 324 25.16 1.25 6.30
N LYS A 325 24.13 0.93 5.54
CA LYS A 325 23.11 1.87 5.08
C LYS A 325 21.73 1.45 5.54
N ILE A 326 20.96 2.42 6.00
CA ILE A 326 19.58 2.19 6.41
C ILE A 326 18.62 2.98 5.50
N VAL A 327 17.60 2.32 5.01
CA VAL A 327 16.54 2.94 4.22
C VAL A 327 15.27 3.04 5.05
N TYR A 328 14.87 4.26 5.34
CA TYR A 328 13.57 4.61 5.92
C TYR A 328 12.54 4.70 4.82
N GLY A 329 11.37 4.10 4.99
CA GLY A 329 10.31 4.14 3.99
C GLY A 329 8.91 4.26 4.59
N THR A 330 8.03 5.00 3.89
CA THR A 330 6.59 5.09 4.18
C THR A 330 5.76 5.06 2.91
N CYS A 331 4.48 4.72 3.02
CA CYS A 331 3.48 4.98 2.00
C CYS A 331 2.57 6.16 2.41
N SER A 332 3.18 7.22 2.94
CA SER A 332 2.52 8.45 3.37
C SER A 332 2.86 9.64 2.46
N VAL A 333 1.97 10.61 2.40
CA VAL A 333 2.21 11.91 1.78
C VAL A 333 2.39 13.04 2.83
N PHE A 334 2.34 12.71 4.12
CA PHE A 334 2.48 13.70 5.17
C PHE A 334 3.93 14.04 5.45
N PRO A 335 4.33 15.33 5.40
CA PRO A 335 5.67 15.75 5.76
C PRO A 335 6.12 15.26 7.15
N GLN A 336 5.17 15.21 8.11
CA GLN A 336 5.43 14.75 9.48
C GLN A 336 5.93 13.30 9.54
N GLU A 337 5.45 12.42 8.64
CA GLU A 337 5.89 11.02 8.54
C GLU A 337 7.09 10.84 7.61
N ASN A 338 7.45 11.86 6.84
CA ASN A 338 8.43 11.81 5.77
C ASN A 338 9.66 12.65 6.10
N GLU A 339 9.72 13.87 5.60
CA GLU A 339 10.86 14.77 5.72
C GLU A 339 11.21 15.11 7.17
N ASP A 340 10.18 15.33 8.02
CA ASP A 340 10.37 15.67 9.43
C ASP A 340 10.98 14.49 10.22
N GLN A 341 10.57 13.25 9.90
CA GLN A 341 11.20 12.07 10.50
C GLN A 341 12.63 11.88 10.02
N ALA A 342 12.90 12.05 8.72
CA ALA A 342 14.25 11.96 8.19
C ALA A 342 15.18 13.02 8.84
N ALA A 343 14.70 14.26 8.99
CA ALA A 343 15.42 15.32 9.69
C ALA A 343 15.64 14.99 11.18
N TYR A 344 14.63 14.41 11.83
CA TYR A 344 14.76 13.94 13.21
C TYR A 344 15.86 12.89 13.35
N PHE A 345 15.95 11.90 12.46
CA PHE A 345 16.96 10.85 12.50
C PHE A 345 18.37 11.42 12.26
N GLN A 346 18.52 12.34 11.32
CA GLN A 346 19.79 13.04 11.11
C GLN A 346 20.25 13.76 12.37
N LYS A 347 19.37 14.55 12.96
CA LYS A 347 19.68 15.40 14.12
C LYS A 347 19.95 14.60 15.41
N HIS A 348 19.15 13.54 15.68
CA HIS A 348 19.17 12.86 16.98
C HIS A 348 19.89 11.52 16.99
N LEU A 349 20.22 10.96 15.81
CA LEU A 349 20.90 9.68 15.69
C LEU A 349 22.24 9.79 14.96
N SER A 350 22.72 11.03 14.71
CA SER A 350 23.99 11.31 14.02
C SER A 350 24.11 10.62 12.66
N LEU A 351 23.01 10.62 11.90
CA LEU A 351 22.96 10.04 10.57
C LEU A 351 23.09 11.11 9.50
N SER A 352 23.71 10.76 8.40
CA SER A 352 23.80 11.58 7.18
C SER A 352 22.81 11.08 6.13
N LEU A 353 22.09 11.99 5.50
CA LEU A 353 21.19 11.66 4.39
C LEU A 353 21.99 11.54 3.10
N GLU A 354 21.97 10.37 2.45
CA GLU A 354 22.63 10.14 1.16
C GLU A 354 21.67 10.34 -0.03
N ARG A 355 20.43 9.88 0.12
CA ARG A 355 19.45 9.92 -0.98
C ARG A 355 18.05 10.06 -0.43
N LEU A 356 17.24 10.85 -1.13
CA LEU A 356 15.82 11.05 -0.85
C LEU A 356 15.01 10.66 -2.08
N PHE A 357 13.88 10.00 -1.84
CA PHE A 357 12.88 9.61 -2.83
C PHE A 357 11.51 9.99 -2.33
N GLN A 358 10.71 10.61 -3.18
CA GLN A 358 9.32 10.95 -2.85
C GLN A 358 8.46 10.90 -4.10
N THR A 359 7.26 10.34 -3.94
CA THR A 359 6.21 10.39 -4.95
C THR A 359 4.90 10.84 -4.34
N PHE A 360 4.07 11.45 -5.14
CA PHE A 360 2.67 11.70 -4.85
C PHE A 360 1.81 10.83 -5.78
N PRO A 361 0.54 10.56 -5.42
CA PRO A 361 -0.38 9.94 -6.36
C PRO A 361 -0.43 10.76 -7.65
N LEU A 362 -0.30 10.08 -8.79
CA LEU A 362 -0.36 10.69 -10.12
C LEU A 362 -1.56 10.13 -10.86
N HIS A 363 -2.16 10.96 -11.72
CA HIS A 363 -3.18 10.50 -12.66
C HIS A 363 -2.60 9.36 -13.50
N GLU A 364 -3.31 8.23 -13.52
CA GLU A 364 -2.83 7.00 -14.19
C GLU A 364 -1.41 6.54 -13.81
N GLY A 365 -0.80 7.09 -12.78
CA GLY A 365 0.56 6.79 -12.33
C GLY A 365 0.63 6.08 -10.97
N MET A 366 1.80 6.15 -10.35
CA MET A 366 2.10 5.50 -9.07
C MET A 366 1.37 6.14 -7.88
N ASP A 367 1.34 5.42 -6.76
CA ASP A 367 0.87 5.90 -5.45
C ASP A 367 1.91 6.79 -4.76
N GLY A 368 1.53 7.37 -3.62
CA GLY A 368 2.42 8.18 -2.79
C GLY A 368 3.33 7.33 -1.90
N PHE A 369 4.64 7.53 -2.03
CA PHE A 369 5.67 6.90 -1.22
C PHE A 369 6.77 7.89 -0.87
N PHE A 370 7.43 7.63 0.25
CA PHE A 370 8.62 8.36 0.66
C PHE A 370 9.71 7.37 1.07
N GLY A 371 10.97 7.70 0.76
CA GLY A 371 12.14 6.95 1.19
C GLY A 371 13.34 7.85 1.43
N ALA A 372 14.06 7.59 2.52
CA ALA A 372 15.33 8.24 2.85
C ALA A 372 16.40 7.20 3.11
N ARG A 373 17.50 7.25 2.37
CA ARG A 373 18.69 6.43 2.63
C ARG A 373 19.65 7.23 3.50
N LEU A 374 19.99 6.65 4.65
CA LEU A 374 20.86 7.27 5.65
C LEU A 374 22.04 6.35 5.98
N THR A 375 23.13 6.94 6.46
CA THR A 375 24.34 6.26 6.93
C THR A 375 24.92 7.01 8.14
N PHE A 376 25.81 6.36 8.89
CA PHE A 376 26.55 7.04 9.97
C PHE A 376 27.55 8.05 9.43
#